data_b176b4772c9bbbe1755d5b584f54b448
#
_entry.id   b176b4772c9bbbe1755d5b584f54b448
#
_cell.length_a   1.000
_cell.length_b   1.000
_cell.length_c   1.000
_cell.angle_alpha   90.00
_cell.angle_beta   90.00
_cell.angle_gamma   90.00
#
_symmetry.space_group_name_H-M   'P 1'
#
loop_
_entity.id
_entity.type
_entity.pdbx_description
1 polymer ?
#
loop_
_entity_poly.entity_id
_entity_poly.type
_entity_poly.pdbx_seq_one_letter_code
_entity_poly.pdbx_strand_id
1 'polypeptide(L)'
;GVTVQVWEKEDRRELRFGNHIMQSVFSKIRPDHLVLPYSRFMMLGLLFCPEPKSVLHLGLGGGSIVRWMHREFPELQQTIIEINSGVIEAAHRFFDLPRDKRLRVLCADATELVPTLAEKFDLIILDAFGDYGAPEELTRIDFLHKLRACLHYDSWLVGNLWTVTGDFEEMREQWKSTFSQVLEARANQKGNMILYGSQLSKIPEKKEFEATAKNLQRHHQLDFRKMLRELNKVF
;
A
#
# COMPACT_ATOMS: atom_id res chain seq x y z
N GLY A 1 -18.89 14.17 -5.93
CA GLY A 1 -17.53 13.79 -5.53
C GLY A 1 -17.37 13.94 -4.04
N VAL A 2 -16.49 13.12 -3.44
CA VAL A 2 -16.18 13.17 -2.00
C VAL A 2 -15.43 14.47 -1.70
N THR A 3 -15.87 15.22 -0.69
CA THR A 3 -15.19 16.44 -0.25
C THR A 3 -13.88 16.08 0.47
N VAL A 4 -12.77 16.56 -0.07
CA VAL A 4 -11.44 16.39 0.52
C VAL A 4 -11.17 17.54 1.50
N GLN A 5 -10.79 17.22 2.72
CA GLN A 5 -10.49 18.20 3.77
C GLN A 5 -9.07 18.01 4.27
N VAL A 6 -8.36 19.11 4.46
CA VAL A 6 -7.03 19.12 5.10
C VAL A 6 -7.17 19.83 6.44
N TRP A 7 -6.88 19.09 7.50
CA TRP A 7 -6.91 19.61 8.87
C TRP A 7 -5.50 19.87 9.35
N GLU A 8 -5.23 21.12 9.72
CA GLU A 8 -3.95 21.54 10.27
C GLU A 8 -3.98 21.45 11.79
N LYS A 9 -2.97 20.79 12.36
CA LYS A 9 -2.67 20.77 13.80
C LYS A 9 -1.24 21.27 14.02
N GLU A 10 -0.86 21.54 15.26
CA GLU A 10 0.45 22.07 15.59
C GLU A 10 1.59 21.20 15.03
N ASP A 11 1.52 19.88 15.25
CA ASP A 11 2.56 18.90 14.93
C ASP A 11 2.29 18.06 13.66
N ARG A 12 1.07 18.20 13.07
CA ARG A 12 0.65 17.32 11.95
C ARG A 12 -0.40 17.94 11.05
N ARG A 13 -0.53 17.37 9.84
CA ARG A 13 -1.67 17.53 8.93
C ARG A 13 -2.41 16.22 8.77
N GLU A 14 -3.72 16.30 8.64
CA GLU A 14 -4.60 15.14 8.44
C GLU A 14 -5.40 15.34 7.16
N LEU A 15 -5.40 14.34 6.28
CA LEU A 15 -6.33 14.25 5.16
C LEU A 15 -7.59 13.54 5.64
N ARG A 16 -8.75 14.11 5.38
CA ARG A 16 -10.05 13.55 5.75
C ARG A 16 -11.05 13.65 4.61
N PHE A 17 -11.96 12.69 4.56
CA PHE A 17 -13.12 12.72 3.69
C PHE A 17 -14.37 13.20 4.46
N GLY A 18 -15.45 13.49 3.74
CA GLY A 18 -16.65 14.17 4.20
C GLY A 18 -17.21 13.73 5.56
N ASN A 19 -17.07 12.47 5.96
CA ASN A 19 -17.51 11.92 7.25
C ASN A 19 -16.46 12.04 8.37
N HIS A 20 -15.46 12.89 8.21
CA HIS A 20 -14.35 13.08 9.16
C HIS A 20 -13.45 11.86 9.35
N ILE A 21 -13.57 10.82 8.52
CA ILE A 21 -12.68 9.67 8.56
C ILE A 21 -11.27 10.10 8.13
N MET A 22 -10.32 9.87 9.02
CA MET A 22 -8.92 10.20 8.79
C MET A 22 -8.29 9.20 7.81
N GLN A 23 -7.93 9.68 6.63
CA GLN A 23 -7.33 8.89 5.55
C GLN A 23 -5.81 8.88 5.62
N SER A 24 -5.19 10.00 5.98
CA SER A 24 -3.74 10.12 6.06
C SER A 24 -3.32 11.09 7.16
N VAL A 25 -2.13 10.86 7.69
CA VAL A 25 -1.47 11.74 8.65
C VAL A 25 -0.05 12.04 8.18
N PHE A 26 0.29 13.31 8.20
CA PHE A 26 1.62 13.84 7.90
C PHE A 26 2.20 14.50 9.14
N SER A 27 3.38 14.06 9.58
CA SER A 27 4.08 14.69 10.69
C SER A 27 4.90 15.88 10.18
N LYS A 28 4.62 17.08 10.70
CA LYS A 28 5.40 18.30 10.38
C LYS A 28 6.80 18.27 10.99
N ILE A 29 6.96 17.52 12.09
CA ILE A 29 8.24 17.39 12.81
C ILE A 29 9.14 16.34 12.13
N ARG A 30 8.52 15.25 11.62
CA ARG A 30 9.20 14.17 10.91
C ARG A 30 8.45 13.85 9.60
N PRO A 31 8.62 14.68 8.57
CA PRO A 31 7.87 14.58 7.32
C PRO A 31 7.98 13.22 6.64
N ASP A 32 9.10 12.54 6.85
CA ASP A 32 9.43 11.26 6.24
C ASP A 32 8.94 10.04 7.02
N HIS A 33 8.28 10.26 8.17
CA HIS A 33 7.83 9.16 9.03
C HIS A 33 6.48 8.61 8.57
N LEU A 34 6.37 7.29 8.48
CA LEU A 34 5.08 6.61 8.31
C LEU A 34 4.34 6.61 9.64
N VAL A 35 3.45 7.59 9.83
CA VAL A 35 2.76 7.83 11.11
C VAL A 35 1.77 6.71 11.43
N LEU A 36 0.95 6.32 10.45
CA LEU A 36 -0.07 5.31 10.64
C LEU A 36 0.53 3.89 10.66
N PRO A 37 0.17 3.04 11.64
CA PRO A 37 0.77 1.71 11.77
C PRO A 37 0.61 0.86 10.50
N TYR A 38 -0.55 0.89 9.85
CA TYR A 38 -0.80 0.07 8.66
C TYR A 38 0.20 0.36 7.53
N SER A 39 0.54 1.63 7.30
CA SER A 39 1.49 2.00 6.25
C SER A 39 2.89 1.42 6.48
N ARG A 40 3.30 1.27 7.74
CA ARG A 40 4.55 0.57 8.09
C ARG A 40 4.46 -0.92 7.80
N PHE A 41 3.32 -1.56 8.14
CA PHE A 41 3.11 -2.98 7.84
C PHE A 41 3.04 -3.25 6.34
N MET A 42 2.48 -2.33 5.54
CA MET A 42 2.53 -2.48 4.07
C MET A 42 3.97 -2.54 3.55
N MET A 43 4.93 -1.90 4.22
CA MET A 43 6.35 -1.98 3.87
C MET A 43 6.98 -3.35 4.17
N LEU A 44 6.31 -4.27 4.88
CA LEU A 44 6.75 -5.67 4.92
C LEU A 44 6.79 -6.32 3.53
N GLY A 45 6.09 -5.77 2.54
CA GLY A 45 6.26 -6.17 1.13
C GLY A 45 7.71 -6.14 0.65
N LEU A 46 8.55 -5.30 1.26
CA LEU A 46 9.99 -5.22 0.97
C LEU A 46 10.78 -6.46 1.47
N LEU A 47 10.21 -7.29 2.34
CA LEU A 47 10.83 -8.59 2.67
C LEU A 47 10.91 -9.50 1.45
N PHE A 48 9.99 -9.35 0.53
CA PHE A 48 9.85 -10.16 -0.67
C PHE A 48 10.51 -9.51 -1.89
N CYS A 49 10.60 -8.17 -1.89
CA CYS A 49 11.22 -7.36 -2.93
C CYS A 49 12.03 -6.22 -2.26
N PRO A 50 13.27 -6.50 -1.78
CA PRO A 50 14.06 -5.54 -1.00
C PRO A 50 14.51 -4.30 -1.77
N GLU A 51 14.62 -4.41 -3.09
CA GLU A 51 15.10 -3.35 -3.99
C GLU A 51 14.18 -3.18 -5.20
N PRO A 52 12.91 -2.75 -4.99
CA PRO A 52 11.96 -2.59 -6.09
C PRO A 52 12.44 -1.51 -7.07
N LYS A 53 12.27 -1.77 -8.37
CA LYS A 53 12.55 -0.79 -9.45
C LYS A 53 11.27 -0.16 -9.99
N SER A 54 10.16 -0.86 -9.87
CA SER A 54 8.84 -0.43 -10.34
C SER A 54 7.74 -0.77 -9.33
N VAL A 55 6.95 0.23 -8.92
CA VAL A 55 5.82 0.04 -8.00
C VAL A 55 4.57 0.71 -8.56
N LEU A 56 3.46 -0.02 -8.52
CA LEU A 56 2.12 0.51 -8.77
C LEU A 56 1.42 0.77 -7.44
N HIS A 57 0.91 1.98 -7.26
CA HIS A 57 0.06 2.35 -6.12
C HIS A 57 -1.38 2.55 -6.60
N LEU A 58 -2.33 1.90 -5.96
CA LEU A 58 -3.75 2.12 -6.11
C LEU A 58 -4.25 2.83 -4.86
N GLY A 59 -4.61 4.10 -5.03
CA GLY A 59 -4.84 5.07 -3.97
C GLY A 59 -3.57 5.86 -3.63
N LEU A 60 -3.78 7.12 -3.27
CA LEU A 60 -2.71 8.07 -2.92
C LEU A 60 -2.83 8.56 -1.47
N GLY A 61 -4.03 8.98 -1.08
CA GLY A 61 -4.23 9.68 0.19
C GLY A 61 -3.30 10.90 0.31
N GLY A 62 -2.67 11.08 1.45
CA GLY A 62 -1.64 12.11 1.64
C GLY A 62 -0.26 11.74 1.07
N GLY A 63 -0.14 10.66 0.31
CA GLY A 63 1.10 10.25 -0.34
C GLY A 63 2.20 9.76 0.60
N SER A 64 1.87 9.34 1.83
CA SER A 64 2.87 8.96 2.84
C SER A 64 3.76 7.80 2.40
N ILE A 65 3.18 6.73 1.86
CA ILE A 65 3.92 5.56 1.35
C ILE A 65 4.74 5.95 0.13
N VAL A 66 4.12 6.67 -0.83
CA VAL A 66 4.78 7.12 -2.07
C VAL A 66 6.01 7.97 -1.76
N ARG A 67 5.88 8.97 -0.86
CA ARG A 67 7.00 9.84 -0.46
C ARG A 67 8.11 9.06 0.25
N TRP A 68 7.71 8.17 1.17
CA TRP A 68 8.67 7.34 1.90
C TRP A 68 9.48 6.48 0.92
N MET A 69 8.80 5.77 0.00
CA MET A 69 9.48 4.93 -1.01
C MET A 69 10.33 5.77 -1.99
N HIS A 70 9.84 6.94 -2.40
CA HIS A 70 10.57 7.86 -3.29
C HIS A 70 11.92 8.29 -2.69
N ARG A 71 11.96 8.52 -1.37
CA ARG A 71 13.18 8.88 -0.66
C ARG A 71 14.09 7.68 -0.43
N GLU A 72 13.55 6.56 0.02
CA GLU A 72 14.34 5.39 0.40
C GLU A 72 14.94 4.67 -0.82
N PHE A 73 14.32 4.80 -1.99
CA PHE A 73 14.72 4.11 -3.22
C PHE A 73 14.95 5.13 -4.37
N PRO A 74 16.18 5.66 -4.54
CA PRO A 74 16.47 6.71 -5.51
C PRO A 74 16.22 6.32 -6.98
N GLU A 75 16.29 5.03 -7.32
CA GLU A 75 16.10 4.52 -8.68
C GLU A 75 14.65 4.05 -8.95
N LEU A 76 13.79 4.05 -7.93
CA LEU A 76 12.43 3.54 -8.02
C LEU A 76 11.54 4.40 -8.92
N GLN A 77 10.89 3.75 -9.87
CA GLN A 77 9.79 4.33 -10.66
C GLN A 77 8.46 3.97 -10.01
N GLN A 78 7.62 4.96 -9.75
CA GLN A 78 6.33 4.76 -9.11
C GLN A 78 5.20 5.26 -10.02
N THR A 79 4.24 4.40 -10.29
CA THR A 79 2.97 4.76 -10.95
C THR A 79 1.89 4.78 -9.88
N ILE A 80 1.15 5.89 -9.79
CA ILE A 80 0.10 6.11 -8.80
C ILE A 80 -1.22 6.33 -9.54
N ILE A 81 -2.24 5.55 -9.22
CA ILE A 81 -3.60 5.73 -9.73
C ILE A 81 -4.48 6.20 -8.57
N GLU A 82 -5.02 7.39 -8.70
CA GLU A 82 -5.93 8.01 -7.73
C GLU A 82 -7.15 8.56 -8.46
N ILE A 83 -8.34 8.18 -8.03
CA ILE A 83 -9.59 8.58 -8.69
C ILE A 83 -9.98 10.04 -8.42
N ASN A 84 -9.54 10.58 -7.29
CA ASN A 84 -9.95 11.90 -6.83
C ASN A 84 -8.87 12.96 -7.09
N SER A 85 -9.10 13.84 -8.05
CA SER A 85 -8.17 14.93 -8.37
C SER A 85 -7.92 15.88 -7.19
N GLY A 86 -8.89 16.06 -6.30
CA GLY A 86 -8.73 16.84 -5.08
C GLY A 86 -7.74 16.22 -4.10
N VAL A 87 -7.67 14.88 -4.03
CA VAL A 87 -6.66 14.15 -3.24
C VAL A 87 -5.26 14.40 -3.83
N ILE A 88 -5.12 14.30 -5.15
CA ILE A 88 -3.86 14.57 -5.85
C ILE A 88 -3.37 16.01 -5.59
N GLU A 89 -4.28 16.98 -5.72
CA GLU A 89 -3.96 18.39 -5.44
C GLU A 89 -3.55 18.58 -3.97
N ALA A 90 -4.31 18.02 -3.04
CA ALA A 90 -4.01 18.08 -1.61
C ALA A 90 -2.66 17.46 -1.28
N ALA A 91 -2.33 16.29 -1.85
CA ALA A 91 -1.05 15.61 -1.63
C ALA A 91 0.15 16.49 -2.04
N HIS A 92 0.08 17.14 -3.20
CA HIS A 92 1.13 18.05 -3.66
C HIS A 92 1.20 19.35 -2.85
N ARG A 93 0.04 19.92 -2.47
CA ARG A 93 -0.02 21.24 -1.85
C ARG A 93 0.24 21.23 -0.36
N PHE A 94 -0.17 20.17 0.34
CA PHE A 94 -0.20 20.13 1.80
C PHE A 94 0.59 18.97 2.42
N PHE A 95 0.96 17.97 1.62
CA PHE A 95 1.61 16.76 2.12
C PHE A 95 2.97 16.49 1.47
N ASP A 96 3.57 17.51 0.87
CA ASP A 96 4.92 17.48 0.30
C ASP A 96 5.14 16.35 -0.72
N LEU A 97 4.09 15.94 -1.46
CA LEU A 97 4.27 14.98 -2.55
C LEU A 97 5.13 15.63 -3.65
N PRO A 98 6.31 15.08 -3.98
CA PRO A 98 7.20 15.72 -4.93
C PRO A 98 6.65 15.68 -6.36
N ARG A 99 7.06 16.66 -7.17
CA ARG A 99 6.88 16.65 -8.63
C ARG A 99 8.20 16.19 -9.25
N ASP A 100 8.32 14.90 -9.46
CA ASP A 100 9.54 14.24 -9.93
C ASP A 100 9.18 13.28 -11.07
N LYS A 101 10.08 13.15 -12.05
CA LYS A 101 9.89 12.25 -13.21
C LYS A 101 9.74 10.77 -12.83
N ARG A 102 10.16 10.38 -11.63
CA ARG A 102 10.00 9.03 -11.08
C ARG A 102 8.59 8.77 -10.52
N LEU A 103 7.76 9.81 -10.40
CA LEU A 103 6.38 9.73 -9.92
C LEU A 103 5.40 10.02 -11.06
N ARG A 104 4.78 9.00 -11.63
CA ARG A 104 3.72 9.11 -12.61
C ARG A 104 2.36 9.06 -11.91
N VAL A 105 1.78 10.22 -11.59
CA VAL A 105 0.46 10.31 -10.94
C VAL A 105 -0.63 10.44 -12.00
N LEU A 106 -1.57 9.49 -12.00
CA LEU A 106 -2.67 9.38 -12.94
C LEU A 106 -4.00 9.57 -12.21
N CYS A 107 -4.79 10.55 -12.64
CA CYS A 107 -6.14 10.77 -12.15
C CYS A 107 -7.09 9.89 -12.95
N ALA A 108 -7.42 8.71 -12.46
CA ALA A 108 -8.24 7.72 -13.16
C ALA A 108 -8.90 6.72 -12.22
N ASP A 109 -9.94 6.05 -12.70
CA ASP A 109 -10.48 4.87 -12.06
C ASP A 109 -9.54 3.67 -12.30
N ALA A 110 -9.11 3.05 -11.22
CA ALA A 110 -8.20 1.90 -11.27
C ALA A 110 -8.83 0.70 -11.98
N THR A 111 -10.15 0.51 -11.86
CA THR A 111 -10.86 -0.62 -12.49
C THR A 111 -10.84 -0.54 -14.01
N GLU A 112 -10.80 0.68 -14.55
CA GLU A 112 -10.74 0.94 -15.98
C GLU A 112 -9.29 1.00 -16.49
N LEU A 113 -8.38 1.62 -15.72
CA LEU A 113 -7.03 1.87 -16.18
C LEU A 113 -6.11 0.64 -16.06
N VAL A 114 -6.18 -0.10 -14.93
CA VAL A 114 -5.29 -1.27 -14.70
C VAL A 114 -5.32 -2.28 -15.84
N PRO A 115 -6.50 -2.64 -16.42
CA PRO A 115 -6.54 -3.59 -17.54
C PRO A 115 -5.83 -3.13 -18.81
N THR A 116 -5.54 -1.83 -18.94
CA THR A 116 -4.89 -1.24 -20.12
C THR A 116 -3.38 -1.10 -19.96
N LEU A 117 -2.84 -1.34 -18.74
CA LEU A 117 -1.42 -1.24 -18.47
C LEU A 117 -0.66 -2.40 -19.15
N ALA A 118 0.31 -2.05 -19.98
CA ALA A 118 1.22 -3.02 -20.58
C ALA A 118 2.43 -3.34 -19.68
N GLU A 119 2.69 -2.46 -18.72
CA GLU A 119 3.83 -2.56 -17.81
C GLU A 119 3.61 -3.65 -16.75
N LYS A 120 4.72 -4.22 -16.27
CA LYS A 120 4.76 -5.11 -15.10
C LYS A 120 5.45 -4.41 -13.95
N PHE A 121 5.07 -4.78 -12.73
CA PHE A 121 5.57 -4.16 -11.50
C PHE A 121 6.21 -5.19 -10.57
N ASP A 122 7.25 -4.76 -9.86
CA ASP A 122 7.90 -5.56 -8.81
C ASP A 122 7.07 -5.62 -7.54
N LEU A 123 6.24 -4.60 -7.32
CA LEU A 123 5.34 -4.53 -6.18
C LEU A 123 4.09 -3.74 -6.57
N ILE A 124 2.93 -4.20 -6.12
CA ILE A 124 1.68 -3.43 -6.21
C ILE A 124 1.20 -3.15 -4.79
N ILE A 125 0.87 -1.91 -4.50
CA ILE A 125 0.33 -1.42 -3.23
C ILE A 125 -1.14 -1.07 -3.44
N LEU A 126 -2.05 -1.82 -2.85
CA LEU A 126 -3.48 -1.56 -2.85
C LEU A 126 -3.88 -0.92 -1.52
N ASP A 127 -4.00 0.41 -1.52
CA ASP A 127 -4.37 1.24 -0.34
C ASP A 127 -5.44 2.27 -0.73
N ALA A 128 -6.49 1.80 -1.41
CA ALA A 128 -7.60 2.63 -1.85
C ALA A 128 -8.78 2.48 -0.89
N PHE A 129 -9.11 3.57 -0.18
CA PHE A 129 -10.21 3.63 0.77
C PHE A 129 -11.16 4.77 0.43
N GLY A 130 -12.46 4.44 0.43
CA GLY A 130 -13.54 5.40 0.45
C GLY A 130 -14.04 5.68 1.86
N ASP A 131 -15.23 6.25 1.95
CA ASP A 131 -15.88 6.59 3.24
C ASP A 131 -16.24 5.35 4.09
N TYR A 132 -16.36 4.17 3.49
CA TYR A 132 -16.85 2.95 4.14
C TYR A 132 -15.88 1.75 4.04
N GLY A 133 -14.65 1.96 3.62
CA GLY A 133 -13.66 0.91 3.43
C GLY A 133 -13.09 0.89 2.00
N ALA A 134 -12.45 -0.20 1.63
CA ALA A 134 -12.03 -0.41 0.25
C ALA A 134 -13.27 -0.57 -0.65
N PRO A 135 -13.31 0.11 -1.83
CA PRO A 135 -14.38 -0.12 -2.79
C PRO A 135 -14.48 -1.60 -3.16
N GLU A 136 -15.70 -2.14 -3.20
CA GLU A 136 -15.96 -3.56 -3.49
C GLU A 136 -15.31 -3.98 -4.82
N GLU A 137 -15.38 -3.11 -5.82
CA GLU A 137 -14.84 -3.35 -7.16
C GLU A 137 -13.32 -3.61 -7.16
N LEU A 138 -12.59 -3.02 -6.19
CA LEU A 138 -11.14 -3.19 -6.03
C LEU A 138 -10.75 -4.44 -5.24
N THR A 139 -11.69 -5.06 -4.55
CA THR A 139 -11.45 -6.24 -3.72
C THR A 139 -11.94 -7.53 -4.37
N ARG A 140 -12.74 -7.45 -5.44
CA ARG A 140 -13.30 -8.59 -6.15
C ARG A 140 -12.23 -9.40 -6.88
N ILE A 141 -12.46 -10.70 -6.98
CA ILE A 141 -11.56 -11.68 -7.62
C ILE A 141 -11.18 -11.29 -9.05
N ASP A 142 -12.12 -10.76 -9.83
CA ASP A 142 -11.87 -10.34 -11.21
C ASP A 142 -10.83 -9.21 -11.29
N PHE A 143 -10.87 -8.28 -10.35
CA PHE A 143 -9.89 -7.20 -10.30
C PHE A 143 -8.55 -7.67 -9.74
N LEU A 144 -8.55 -8.56 -8.74
CA LEU A 144 -7.34 -9.21 -8.24
C LEU A 144 -6.60 -9.97 -9.36
N HIS A 145 -7.32 -10.65 -10.26
CA HIS A 145 -6.72 -11.28 -11.44
C HIS A 145 -6.07 -10.26 -12.39
N LYS A 146 -6.67 -9.08 -12.58
CA LYS A 146 -6.08 -8.00 -13.38
C LYS A 146 -4.81 -7.45 -12.72
N LEU A 147 -4.82 -7.24 -11.40
CA LEU A 147 -3.63 -6.83 -10.64
C LEU A 147 -2.52 -7.89 -10.73
N ARG A 148 -2.87 -9.16 -10.55
CA ARG A 148 -1.94 -10.27 -10.72
C ARG A 148 -1.31 -10.27 -12.12
N ALA A 149 -2.08 -9.95 -13.16
CA ALA A 149 -1.57 -9.84 -14.52
C ALA A 149 -0.57 -8.69 -14.70
N CYS A 150 -0.58 -7.66 -13.86
CA CYS A 150 0.39 -6.56 -13.84
C CYS A 150 1.63 -6.84 -12.99
N LEU A 151 1.73 -7.99 -12.33
CA LEU A 151 2.92 -8.38 -11.56
C LEU A 151 3.90 -9.20 -12.42
N HIS A 152 5.20 -9.09 -12.15
CA HIS A 152 6.14 -10.14 -12.53
C HIS A 152 5.84 -11.44 -11.77
N TYR A 153 6.38 -12.58 -12.23
CA TYR A 153 6.05 -13.88 -11.64
C TYR A 153 6.41 -14.00 -10.15
N ASP A 154 7.54 -13.42 -9.75
CA ASP A 154 8.09 -13.45 -8.40
C ASP A 154 7.72 -12.21 -7.56
N SER A 155 6.83 -11.39 -8.09
CA SER A 155 6.39 -10.13 -7.47
C SER A 155 5.17 -10.30 -6.55
N TRP A 156 4.87 -9.24 -5.79
CA TRP A 156 3.87 -9.29 -4.73
C TRP A 156 2.85 -8.15 -4.83
N LEU A 157 1.60 -8.51 -4.56
CA LEU A 157 0.54 -7.55 -4.23
C LEU A 157 0.48 -7.40 -2.71
N VAL A 158 0.45 -6.16 -2.23
CA VAL A 158 0.24 -5.80 -0.82
C VAL A 158 -1.06 -5.01 -0.71
N GLY A 159 -2.02 -5.51 0.06
CA GLY A 159 -3.32 -4.86 0.23
C GLY A 159 -3.63 -4.54 1.68
N ASN A 160 -4.10 -3.32 1.93
CA ASN A 160 -4.65 -2.92 3.21
C ASN A 160 -6.17 -3.18 3.22
N LEU A 161 -6.65 -4.02 4.12
CA LEU A 161 -8.05 -4.38 4.26
C LEU A 161 -8.55 -4.09 5.67
N TRP A 162 -9.86 -3.83 5.80
CA TRP A 162 -10.50 -3.64 7.11
C TRP A 162 -11.22 -4.91 7.55
N THR A 163 -10.92 -5.35 8.78
CA THR A 163 -11.57 -6.53 9.38
C THR A 163 -12.90 -6.20 10.07
N VAL A 164 -13.23 -4.91 10.16
CA VAL A 164 -14.48 -4.43 10.80
C VAL A 164 -15.67 -4.35 9.83
N THR A 165 -15.40 -4.41 8.52
CA THR A 165 -16.41 -4.64 7.50
C THR A 165 -16.72 -6.14 7.45
N GLY A 166 -17.99 -6.53 7.43
CA GLY A 166 -18.41 -7.94 7.57
C GLY A 166 -17.95 -8.89 6.46
N ASP A 167 -17.31 -8.38 5.43
CA ASP A 167 -16.88 -9.05 4.18
C ASP A 167 -15.37 -9.44 4.17
N PHE A 168 -14.66 -9.24 5.29
CA PHE A 168 -13.21 -9.53 5.34
C PHE A 168 -12.86 -10.99 4.99
N GLU A 169 -13.61 -11.95 5.50
CA GLU A 169 -13.34 -13.37 5.21
C GLU A 169 -13.59 -13.71 3.73
N GLU A 170 -14.60 -13.09 3.12
CA GLU A 170 -14.83 -13.22 1.68
C GLU A 170 -13.65 -12.65 0.87
N MET A 171 -13.19 -11.43 1.19
CA MET A 171 -12.02 -10.83 0.55
C MET A 171 -10.79 -11.72 0.71
N ARG A 172 -10.58 -12.28 1.90
CA ARG A 172 -9.46 -13.19 2.19
C ARG A 172 -9.50 -14.46 1.33
N GLU A 173 -10.68 -15.07 1.14
CA GLU A 173 -10.86 -16.22 0.26
C GLU A 173 -10.64 -15.87 -1.22
N GLN A 174 -11.02 -14.68 -1.65
CA GLN A 174 -10.73 -14.19 -3.01
C GLN A 174 -9.20 -14.06 -3.24
N TRP A 175 -8.45 -13.59 -2.25
CA TRP A 175 -6.98 -13.57 -2.33
C TRP A 175 -6.39 -14.98 -2.41
N LYS A 176 -6.86 -15.94 -1.58
CA LYS A 176 -6.43 -17.35 -1.64
C LYS A 176 -6.74 -18.00 -2.99
N SER A 177 -7.87 -17.64 -3.59
CA SER A 177 -8.25 -18.15 -4.92
C SER A 177 -7.44 -17.52 -6.05
N THR A 178 -6.87 -16.31 -5.82
CA THR A 178 -6.11 -15.57 -6.84
C THR A 178 -4.62 -15.87 -6.81
N PHE A 179 -4.03 -16.06 -5.62
CA PHE A 179 -2.58 -16.18 -5.43
C PHE A 179 -2.20 -17.55 -4.87
N SER A 180 -1.07 -18.09 -5.36
CA SER A 180 -0.51 -19.36 -4.87
C SER A 180 0.02 -19.27 -3.44
N GLN A 181 0.43 -18.07 -3.04
CA GLN A 181 0.87 -17.78 -1.68
C GLN A 181 0.15 -16.55 -1.16
N VAL A 182 -0.42 -16.65 0.03
CA VAL A 182 -1.02 -15.52 0.75
C VAL A 182 -0.48 -15.49 2.17
N LEU A 183 0.06 -14.35 2.56
CA LEU A 183 0.47 -14.05 3.92
C LEU A 183 -0.38 -12.89 4.46
N GLU A 184 -0.49 -12.81 5.78
CA GLU A 184 -1.21 -11.72 6.43
C GLU A 184 -0.46 -11.20 7.65
N ALA A 185 -0.63 -9.93 7.96
CA ALA A 185 -0.14 -9.32 9.19
C ALA A 185 -1.16 -8.32 9.75
N ARG A 186 -1.45 -8.42 11.04
CA ARG A 186 -2.34 -7.49 11.73
C ARG A 186 -1.58 -6.22 12.07
N ALA A 187 -1.94 -5.10 11.44
CA ALA A 187 -1.23 -3.84 11.61
C ALA A 187 -1.60 -3.10 12.91
N ASN A 188 -2.81 -3.30 13.43
CA ASN A 188 -3.27 -2.72 14.68
C ASN A 188 -4.50 -3.46 15.23
N GLN A 189 -4.88 -3.16 16.47
CA GLN A 189 -6.09 -3.72 17.10
C GLN A 189 -7.40 -3.15 16.51
N LYS A 190 -7.32 -2.08 15.71
CA LYS A 190 -8.47 -1.32 15.19
C LYS A 190 -8.93 -1.75 13.80
N GLY A 191 -8.47 -2.91 13.32
CA GLY A 191 -9.08 -3.53 12.17
C GLY A 191 -8.32 -3.47 10.84
N ASN A 192 -7.08 -2.93 10.77
CA ASN A 192 -6.28 -3.07 9.56
C ASN A 192 -5.57 -4.44 9.53
N MET A 193 -5.85 -5.21 8.50
CA MET A 193 -5.16 -6.43 8.12
C MET A 193 -4.45 -6.19 6.77
N ILE A 194 -3.17 -6.47 6.73
CA ILE A 194 -2.40 -6.38 5.49
C ILE A 194 -2.24 -7.77 4.92
N LEU A 195 -2.69 -7.95 3.68
CA LEU A 195 -2.49 -9.17 2.92
C LEU A 195 -1.35 -9.00 1.91
N TYR A 196 -0.60 -10.08 1.70
CA TYR A 196 0.49 -10.16 0.74
C TYR A 196 0.26 -11.37 -0.15
N GLY A 197 0.06 -11.17 -1.45
CA GLY A 197 -0.23 -12.22 -2.42
C GLY A 197 0.84 -12.35 -3.50
N SER A 198 1.20 -13.59 -3.85
CA SER A 198 2.17 -13.88 -4.92
C SER A 198 1.85 -15.17 -5.67
N GLN A 199 2.39 -15.29 -6.90
CA GLN A 199 2.32 -16.51 -7.72
C GLN A 199 3.46 -17.50 -7.45
N LEU A 200 4.38 -17.16 -6.55
CA LEU A 200 5.48 -18.06 -6.19
C LEU A 200 4.97 -19.43 -5.76
N SER A 201 5.62 -20.48 -6.20
CA SER A 201 5.29 -21.85 -5.77
C SER A 201 5.68 -22.13 -4.32
N LYS A 202 6.68 -21.39 -3.81
CA LYS A 202 7.20 -21.54 -2.44
C LYS A 202 7.58 -20.19 -1.84
N ILE A 203 7.23 -19.99 -0.59
CA ILE A 203 7.67 -18.83 0.21
C ILE A 203 9.10 -19.09 0.71
N PRO A 204 9.97 -18.06 0.79
CA PRO A 204 11.27 -18.16 1.43
C PRO A 204 11.16 -18.66 2.88
N GLU A 205 12.21 -19.28 3.38
CA GLU A 205 12.24 -19.76 4.75
C GLU A 205 12.30 -18.60 5.76
N LYS A 206 11.79 -18.84 6.97
CA LYS A 206 11.75 -17.82 8.05
C LYS A 206 13.13 -17.18 8.30
N LYS A 207 14.21 -17.95 8.26
CA LYS A 207 15.58 -17.44 8.44
C LYS A 207 16.01 -16.44 7.36
N GLU A 208 15.50 -16.59 6.11
CA GLU A 208 15.77 -15.67 5.02
C GLU A 208 15.04 -14.35 5.25
N PHE A 209 13.79 -14.40 5.69
CA PHE A 209 13.05 -13.22 6.10
C PHE A 209 13.69 -12.47 7.29
N GLU A 210 14.22 -13.20 8.26
CA GLU A 210 14.92 -12.61 9.41
C GLU A 210 16.20 -11.87 8.99
N ALA A 211 16.95 -12.44 8.05
CA ALA A 211 18.15 -11.81 7.50
C ALA A 211 17.79 -10.53 6.70
N THR A 212 16.79 -10.62 5.82
CA THR A 212 16.28 -9.49 5.03
C THR A 212 15.71 -8.39 5.94
N ALA A 213 14.89 -8.75 6.95
CA ALA A 213 14.33 -7.81 7.91
C ALA A 213 15.42 -7.05 8.68
N LYS A 214 16.50 -7.74 9.08
CA LYS A 214 17.64 -7.11 9.76
C LYS A 214 18.35 -6.11 8.85
N ASN A 215 18.51 -6.44 7.57
CA ASN A 215 19.12 -5.56 6.59
C ASN A 215 18.25 -4.32 6.33
N LEU A 216 16.97 -4.51 6.02
CA LEU A 216 16.02 -3.42 5.78
C LEU A 216 15.89 -2.50 6.99
N GLN A 217 15.86 -3.04 8.22
CA GLN A 217 15.78 -2.24 9.44
C GLN A 217 16.99 -1.31 9.63
N ARG A 218 18.18 -1.73 9.20
CA ARG A 218 19.39 -0.89 9.26
C ARG A 218 19.34 0.29 8.29
N HIS A 219 18.78 0.08 7.10
CA HIS A 219 18.78 1.07 6.03
C HIS A 219 17.58 2.02 6.11
N HIS A 220 16.41 1.53 6.50
CA HIS A 220 15.15 2.25 6.34
C HIS A 220 14.51 2.73 7.66
N GLN A 221 15.16 2.50 8.81
CA GLN A 221 14.70 2.96 10.13
C GLN A 221 13.25 2.56 10.49
N LEU A 222 12.76 1.45 9.92
CA LEU A 222 11.50 0.80 10.29
C LEU A 222 11.79 -0.49 11.06
N ASP A 223 10.95 -0.82 12.05
CA ASP A 223 11.15 -2.01 12.88
C ASP A 223 10.65 -3.28 12.20
N PHE A 224 11.28 -3.63 11.07
CA PHE A 224 10.95 -4.81 10.26
C PHE A 224 10.96 -6.11 11.07
N ARG A 225 11.89 -6.25 12.01
CA ARG A 225 11.99 -7.47 12.84
C ARG A 225 10.82 -7.62 13.81
N LYS A 226 10.29 -6.51 14.33
CA LYS A 226 9.09 -6.53 15.16
C LYS A 226 7.87 -6.86 14.31
N MET A 227 7.70 -6.17 13.17
CA MET A 227 6.58 -6.40 12.25
C MET A 227 6.57 -7.81 11.66
N LEU A 228 7.74 -8.41 11.38
CA LEU A 228 7.86 -9.78 10.87
C LEU A 228 7.25 -10.82 11.83
N ARG A 229 7.18 -10.56 13.14
CA ARG A 229 6.56 -11.50 14.10
C ARG A 229 5.06 -11.63 13.93
N GLU A 230 4.43 -10.62 13.36
CA GLU A 230 2.99 -10.59 13.07
C GLU A 230 2.65 -11.22 11.71
N LEU A 231 3.67 -11.60 10.92
CA LEU A 231 3.47 -12.17 9.59
C LEU A 231 3.13 -13.66 9.68
N ASN A 232 1.96 -14.04 9.18
CA ASN A 232 1.43 -15.40 9.20
C ASN A 232 1.05 -15.86 7.80
N LYS A 233 1.12 -17.17 7.54
CA LYS A 233 0.59 -17.78 6.33
C LYS A 233 -0.91 -17.98 6.47
N VAL A 234 -1.64 -17.65 5.42
CA VAL A 234 -3.08 -17.95 5.31
C VAL A 234 -3.24 -19.33 4.67
N PHE A 235 -3.89 -20.26 5.41
CA PHE A 235 -4.13 -21.63 4.99
C PHE A 235 -5.55 -21.78 4.43
#